data_249b959ac21f2518e703b6b57b812481
#
_entry.id   249b959ac21f2518e703b6b57b812481
#
_cell.length_a   1.000
_cell.length_b   1.000
_cell.length_c   1.000
_cell.angle_alpha   90.00
_cell.angle_beta   90.00
_cell.angle_gamma   90.00
#
_symmetry.space_group_name_H-M   'P 1'
#
loop_
_entity.id
_entity.type
_entity.pdbx_description
1 polymer ?
#
loop_
_entity_poly.entity_id
_entity_poly.type
_entity_poly.pdbx_seq_one_letter_code
_entity_poly.pdbx_strand_id
1 'polypeptide(L)'
;MFVFSNLFAALAKVLDIGLTIFYWLILVRALSSWLNPDPMNPIVQFLERMTEPVLAPIRRLLPPMAIDISPIIAFLIVIFLRHFLVASLYEFSLSVR
;
A
#
# COMPACT_ATOMS: atom_id res chain seq x y z
N MET A 1 26.31 -15.25 7.98
CA MET A 1 25.31 -16.32 8.14
C MET A 1 24.28 -16.25 7.03
N PHE A 2 24.43 -17.14 6.07
CA PHE A 2 23.56 -17.08 4.89
C PHE A 2 22.09 -17.37 5.21
N VAL A 3 21.79 -18.13 6.29
CA VAL A 3 20.40 -18.43 6.67
C VAL A 3 19.66 -17.15 7.06
N PHE A 4 20.27 -16.33 7.91
CA PHE A 4 19.65 -15.05 8.31
C PHE A 4 19.61 -14.07 7.14
N SER A 5 20.65 -14.05 6.32
CA SER A 5 20.66 -13.23 5.10
C SER A 5 19.49 -13.59 4.20
N ASN A 6 19.28 -14.88 3.96
CA ASN A 6 18.18 -15.35 3.12
C ASN A 6 16.81 -15.04 3.73
N LEU A 7 16.71 -15.14 5.07
CA LEU A 7 15.46 -14.81 5.77
C LEU A 7 15.07 -13.35 5.53
N PHE A 8 16.00 -12.42 5.74
CA PHE A 8 15.72 -11.00 5.55
C PHE A 8 15.48 -10.64 4.09
N ALA A 9 16.21 -11.29 3.18
CA ALA A 9 15.95 -11.08 1.74
C ALA A 9 14.56 -11.59 1.36
N ALA A 10 14.13 -12.73 1.91
CA ALA A 10 12.81 -13.27 1.66
C ALA A 10 11.72 -12.35 2.23
N LEU A 11 11.91 -11.80 3.43
CA LEU A 11 10.98 -10.85 4.02
C LEU A 11 10.85 -9.59 3.15
N ALA A 12 11.99 -9.09 2.64
CA ALA A 12 11.97 -7.94 1.74
C ALA A 12 11.15 -8.23 0.49
N LYS A 13 11.31 -9.43 -0.07
CA LYS A 13 10.56 -9.85 -1.26
C LYS A 13 9.07 -9.93 -0.99
N VAL A 14 8.68 -10.52 0.14
CA VAL A 14 7.26 -10.63 0.52
C VAL A 14 6.66 -9.25 0.73
N LEU A 15 7.36 -8.36 1.42
CA LEU A 15 6.90 -6.98 1.60
C LEU A 15 6.75 -6.25 0.28
N ASP A 16 7.72 -6.43 -0.63
CA ASP A 16 7.65 -5.80 -1.94
C ASP A 16 6.40 -6.25 -2.70
N ILE A 17 6.13 -7.55 -2.72
CA ILE A 17 4.94 -8.11 -3.38
C ILE A 17 3.66 -7.58 -2.73
N GLY A 18 3.59 -7.61 -1.39
CA GLY A 18 2.41 -7.14 -0.67
C GLY A 18 2.13 -5.66 -0.90
N LEU A 19 3.16 -4.83 -0.83
CA LEU A 19 3.03 -3.40 -1.05
C LEU A 19 2.68 -3.09 -2.50
N THR A 20 3.21 -3.86 -3.45
CA THR A 20 2.87 -3.71 -4.86
C THR A 20 1.40 -4.04 -5.12
N ILE A 21 0.89 -5.11 -4.52
CA ILE A 21 -0.52 -5.46 -4.63
C ILE A 21 -1.39 -4.34 -4.04
N PHE A 22 -1.02 -3.83 -2.88
CA PHE A 22 -1.75 -2.76 -2.22
C PHE A 22 -1.71 -1.46 -3.03
N TYR A 23 -0.58 -1.16 -3.65
CA TYR A 23 -0.41 -0.03 -4.55
C TYR A 23 -1.46 -0.08 -5.66
N TRP A 24 -1.61 -1.24 -6.31
CA TRP A 24 -2.58 -1.41 -7.39
C TRP A 24 -4.02 -1.32 -6.89
N LEU A 25 -4.29 -1.85 -5.69
CA LEU A 25 -5.63 -1.73 -5.10
C LEU A 25 -6.02 -0.28 -4.86
N ILE A 26 -5.10 0.51 -4.32
CA ILE A 26 -5.34 1.93 -4.08
C ILE A 26 -5.54 2.67 -5.41
N LEU A 27 -4.72 2.36 -6.41
CA LEU A 27 -4.83 2.98 -7.72
C LEU A 27 -6.18 2.70 -8.35
N VAL A 28 -6.61 1.45 -8.35
CA VAL A 28 -7.91 1.07 -8.91
C VAL A 28 -9.04 1.74 -8.14
N ARG A 29 -8.93 1.81 -6.82
CA ARG A 29 -9.94 2.51 -6.02
C ARG A 29 -10.02 3.99 -6.34
N ALA A 30 -8.88 4.66 -6.51
CA ALA A 30 -8.84 6.07 -6.86
C ALA A 30 -9.49 6.31 -8.22
N LEU A 31 -9.17 5.47 -9.21
CA LEU A 31 -9.79 5.56 -10.53
C LEU A 31 -11.28 5.29 -10.47
N SER A 32 -11.70 4.29 -9.69
CA SER A 32 -13.11 3.99 -9.50
C SER A 32 -13.88 5.18 -8.92
N SER A 33 -13.28 5.86 -7.97
CA SER A 33 -13.88 7.03 -7.34
C SER A 33 -14.15 8.13 -8.37
N TRP A 34 -13.24 8.30 -9.34
CA TRP A 34 -13.41 9.31 -10.38
C TRP A 34 -14.45 8.91 -11.42
N LEU A 35 -14.57 7.61 -11.69
CA LEU A 35 -15.54 7.11 -12.66
C LEU A 35 -16.96 6.99 -12.09
N ASN A 36 -17.11 7.23 -10.80
CA ASN A 36 -18.39 7.21 -10.10
C ASN A 36 -19.13 5.87 -10.31
N PRO A 37 -18.52 4.74 -9.95
CA PRO A 37 -19.11 3.43 -10.19
C PRO A 37 -20.30 3.17 -9.28
N ASP A 38 -21.10 2.15 -9.64
CA ASP A 38 -22.21 1.70 -8.82
C ASP A 38 -21.70 1.18 -7.47
N PRO A 39 -22.12 1.80 -6.34
CA PRO A 39 -21.67 1.37 -5.01
C PRO A 39 -22.16 -0.04 -4.65
N MET A 40 -23.13 -0.59 -5.37
CA MET A 40 -23.61 -1.94 -5.14
C MET A 40 -22.76 -2.98 -5.87
N ASN A 41 -21.80 -2.56 -6.71
CA ASN A 41 -20.93 -3.47 -7.43
C ASN A 41 -20.02 -4.22 -6.44
N PRO A 42 -20.01 -5.57 -6.46
CA PRO A 42 -19.18 -6.34 -5.53
C PRO A 42 -17.68 -6.03 -5.64
N ILE A 43 -17.20 -5.69 -6.83
CA ILE A 43 -15.79 -5.34 -7.03
C ILE A 43 -15.46 -4.04 -6.30
N VAL A 44 -16.34 -3.04 -6.40
CA VAL A 44 -16.16 -1.76 -5.70
C VAL A 44 -16.18 -1.98 -4.20
N GLN A 45 -17.11 -2.78 -3.69
CA GLN A 45 -17.19 -3.10 -2.27
C GLN A 45 -15.92 -3.81 -1.78
N PHE A 46 -15.40 -4.74 -2.57
CA PHE A 46 -14.16 -5.44 -2.25
C PHE A 46 -12.99 -4.46 -2.15
N LEU A 47 -12.84 -3.56 -3.13
CA LEU A 47 -11.78 -2.56 -3.12
C LEU A 47 -11.87 -1.66 -1.89
N GLU A 48 -13.08 -1.23 -1.54
CA GLU A 48 -13.29 -0.40 -0.37
C GLU A 48 -12.90 -1.13 0.92
N ARG A 49 -13.30 -2.39 1.07
CA ARG A 49 -12.98 -3.18 2.25
C ARG A 49 -11.49 -3.40 2.41
N MET A 50 -10.77 -3.62 1.30
CA MET A 50 -9.34 -3.88 1.33
C MET A 50 -8.51 -2.64 1.60
N THR A 51 -8.99 -1.48 1.18
CA THR A 51 -8.25 -0.22 1.30
C THR A 51 -8.68 0.64 2.48
N GLU A 52 -9.90 0.49 2.97
CA GLU A 52 -10.44 1.32 4.05
C GLU A 52 -9.61 1.30 5.34
N PRO A 53 -9.06 0.16 5.81
CA PRO A 53 -8.25 0.16 7.02
C PRO A 53 -7.06 1.12 6.97
N VAL A 54 -6.54 1.41 5.77
CA VAL A 54 -5.45 2.38 5.60
C VAL A 54 -5.99 3.77 5.33
N LEU A 55 -7.03 3.87 4.50
CA LEU A 55 -7.56 5.18 4.08
C LEU A 55 -8.34 5.88 5.18
N ALA A 56 -9.05 5.14 6.03
CA ALA A 56 -9.88 5.75 7.07
C ALA A 56 -9.06 6.58 8.07
N PRO A 57 -7.93 6.09 8.61
CA PRO A 57 -7.11 6.91 9.50
C PRO A 57 -6.58 8.16 8.82
N ILE A 58 -6.19 8.07 7.55
CA ILE A 58 -5.69 9.21 6.78
C ILE A 58 -6.79 10.24 6.61
N ARG A 59 -8.00 9.78 6.28
CA ARG A 59 -9.15 10.65 6.09
C ARG A 59 -9.50 11.42 7.38
N ARG A 60 -9.33 10.80 8.53
CA ARG A 60 -9.59 11.45 9.81
C ARG A 60 -8.62 12.58 10.12
N LEU A 61 -7.40 12.47 9.62
CA LEU A 61 -6.36 13.48 9.84
C LEU A 61 -6.48 14.67 8.89
N LEU A 62 -7.23 14.51 7.80
CA LEU A 62 -7.39 15.54 6.80
C LEU A 62 -8.58 16.44 7.14
N PRO A 63 -8.51 17.75 6.81
CA PRO A 63 -9.67 18.62 6.94
C PRO A 63 -10.75 18.21 5.95
N PRO A 64 -12.02 18.56 6.23
CA PRO A 64 -13.10 18.28 5.27
C PRO A 64 -12.81 18.99 3.94
N MET A 65 -12.87 18.23 2.86
CA MET A 65 -12.61 18.72 1.51
C MET A 65 -13.66 18.18 0.56
N ALA A 66 -13.96 18.95 -0.50
CA ALA A 66 -14.89 18.52 -1.53
C ALA A 66 -14.34 17.33 -2.33
N ILE A 67 -13.00 17.24 -2.44
CA ILE A 67 -12.32 16.17 -3.16
C ILE A 67 -11.60 15.29 -2.13
N ASP A 68 -11.81 13.98 -2.22
CA ASP A 68 -11.14 13.02 -1.35
C ASP A 68 -9.72 12.81 -1.86
N ILE A 69 -8.73 13.28 -1.09
CA ILE A 69 -7.31 13.13 -1.41
C ILE A 69 -6.65 12.00 -0.62
N SER A 70 -7.40 11.31 0.25
CA SER A 70 -6.82 10.24 1.06
C SER A 70 -6.22 9.11 0.23
N PRO A 71 -6.80 8.67 -0.91
CA PRO A 71 -6.14 7.68 -1.76
C PRO A 71 -4.79 8.14 -2.29
N ILE A 72 -4.64 9.43 -2.62
CA ILE A 72 -3.37 9.97 -3.11
C ILE A 72 -2.31 9.92 -2.01
N ILE A 73 -2.67 10.30 -0.80
CA ILE A 73 -1.77 10.27 0.35
C ILE A 73 -1.37 8.84 0.67
N ALA A 74 -2.34 7.90 0.68
CA ALA A 74 -2.06 6.49 0.91
C ALA A 74 -1.11 5.93 -0.14
N PHE A 75 -1.31 6.32 -1.39
CA PHE A 75 -0.46 5.92 -2.51
C PHE A 75 0.98 6.35 -2.29
N LEU A 76 1.18 7.60 -1.88
CA LEU A 76 2.51 8.14 -1.59
C LEU A 76 3.15 7.42 -0.40
N ILE A 77 2.38 7.11 0.63
CA ILE A 77 2.87 6.37 1.79
C ILE A 77 3.32 4.97 1.37
N VAL A 78 2.54 4.29 0.53
CA VAL A 78 2.91 2.95 0.04
C VAL A 78 4.20 3.00 -0.77
N ILE A 79 4.36 3.99 -1.64
CA ILE A 79 5.60 4.17 -2.40
C ILE A 79 6.78 4.37 -1.46
N PHE A 80 6.62 5.24 -0.46
CA PHE A 80 7.68 5.51 0.51
C PHE A 80 8.05 4.24 1.28
N LEU A 81 7.05 3.53 1.80
CA LEU A 81 7.28 2.31 2.56
C LEU A 81 7.94 1.23 1.71
N ARG A 82 7.50 1.12 0.47
CA ARG A 82 8.09 0.14 -0.44
C ARG A 82 9.58 0.40 -0.63
N HIS A 83 9.96 1.63 -0.93
CA HIS A 83 11.37 1.95 -1.12
C HIS A 83 12.16 1.87 0.18
N PHE A 84 11.61 2.40 1.26
CA PHE A 84 12.32 2.46 2.53
C PHE A 84 12.48 1.08 3.16
N LEU A 85 11.37 0.36 3.38
CA LEU A 85 11.39 -0.90 4.11
C LEU A 85 12.05 -2.01 3.28
N VAL A 86 11.70 -2.12 2.01
CA VAL A 86 12.24 -3.18 1.16
C VAL A 86 13.73 -2.98 0.96
N ALA A 87 14.16 -1.76 0.64
CA ALA A 87 15.59 -1.47 0.47
C ALA A 87 16.36 -1.69 1.77
N SER A 88 15.82 -1.25 2.90
CA SER A 88 16.46 -1.42 4.20
C SER A 88 16.61 -2.88 4.58
N LEU A 89 15.57 -3.68 4.38
CA LEU A 89 15.64 -5.12 4.67
C LEU A 89 16.62 -5.83 3.74
N TYR A 90 16.64 -5.46 2.46
CA TYR A 90 17.55 -6.05 1.51
C TYR A 90 19.01 -5.73 1.87
N GLU A 91 19.31 -4.48 2.18
CA GLU A 91 20.65 -4.08 2.60
C GLU A 91 21.05 -4.76 3.90
N PHE A 92 20.12 -4.88 4.85
CA PHE A 92 20.39 -5.60 6.08
C PHE A 92 20.68 -7.07 5.79
N SER A 93 19.99 -7.68 4.85
CA SER A 93 20.26 -9.06 4.45
C SER A 93 21.68 -9.23 3.92
N LEU A 94 22.18 -8.23 3.19
CA LEU A 94 23.55 -8.25 2.69
C LEU A 94 24.57 -8.09 3.81
N SER A 95 24.25 -7.34 4.85
CA SER A 95 25.17 -7.09 5.97
C SER A 95 25.33 -8.29 6.88
N VAL A 96 24.36 -9.20 6.92
CA VAL A 96 24.43 -10.41 7.76
C VAL A 96 24.86 -11.66 6.99
N ARG A 97 25.35 -11.48 5.77
CA ARG A 97 25.85 -12.59 4.94
C ARG A 97 27.14 -13.15 5.52
#